data_8e2662bffdd8cfe78cc74764551322db
#
_entry.id   8e2662bffdd8cfe78cc74764551322db
#
_cell.length_a   1.000
_cell.length_b   1.000
_cell.length_c   1.000
_cell.angle_alpha   90.00
_cell.angle_beta   90.00
_cell.angle_gamma   90.00
#
_symmetry.space_group_name_H-M   'P 1'
#
loop_
_entity.id
_entity.type
_entity.pdbx_description
1 polymer ?
#
loop_
_entity_poly.entity_id
_entity_poly.type
_entity_poly.pdbx_seq_one_letter_code
_entity_poly.pdbx_strand_id
1 'polypeptide(L)'
;VSTARHGLCLYDPSWHQGVVGIVAGRIKDRMRRPVIAFADAGDGQLRGSVRSVTGVHARDVLEAISTRHPGLLPKFGGHAMAAGLTLERTQLDTFAREFDAEVARWQQGGSLADRIETDGELAVEEISLVTAEALREGGPWAHAFPEPTFDQRFRVQDSRIVGELHVKMWVELEGSGRRFDAIAFNLLQGRPGLRGAGGKLALPQSVHLVYRL
;
A
#
# COMPACT_ATOMS: atom_id res chain seq x y z
N VAL A 1 11.54 4.37 -18.71
CA VAL A 1 11.00 4.56 -17.36
C VAL A 1 10.14 5.80 -17.42
N SER A 2 8.82 5.61 -17.37
CA SER A 2 7.85 6.71 -17.37
C SER A 2 8.10 7.63 -16.18
N THR A 3 8.09 8.94 -16.40
CA THR A 3 8.12 9.98 -15.38
C THR A 3 6.77 10.15 -14.67
N ALA A 4 5.93 9.11 -14.65
CA ALA A 4 4.62 9.10 -14.03
C ALA A 4 4.73 9.48 -12.54
N ARG A 5 4.02 10.56 -12.15
CA ARG A 5 4.06 11.11 -10.78
C ARG A 5 2.89 10.66 -9.93
N HIS A 6 1.76 10.34 -10.55
CA HIS A 6 0.49 10.11 -9.88
C HIS A 6 -0.02 8.67 -10.07
N GLY A 7 -0.17 8.20 -11.29
CA GLY A 7 -0.56 6.84 -11.62
C GLY A 7 0.55 6.09 -12.37
N LEU A 8 0.75 4.81 -12.08
CA LEU A 8 1.83 4.02 -12.66
C LEU A 8 1.29 2.93 -13.59
N CYS A 9 1.76 2.90 -14.83
CA CYS A 9 1.53 1.82 -15.77
C CYS A 9 2.81 1.01 -15.98
N LEU A 10 2.69 -0.30 -15.87
CA LEU A 10 3.78 -1.25 -15.99
C LEU A 10 3.43 -2.32 -17.03
N TYR A 11 4.39 -2.67 -17.85
CA TYR A 11 4.29 -3.76 -18.79
C TYR A 11 5.62 -4.51 -18.89
N ASP A 12 5.52 -5.82 -18.92
CA ASP A 12 6.64 -6.69 -19.21
C ASP A 12 6.13 -7.88 -20.04
N PRO A 13 6.75 -8.19 -21.20
CA PRO A 13 6.29 -9.26 -22.06
C PRO A 13 6.41 -10.65 -21.44
N SER A 14 7.20 -10.80 -20.38
CA SER A 14 7.33 -12.07 -19.64
C SER A 14 6.23 -12.30 -18.61
N TRP A 15 5.41 -11.28 -18.32
CA TRP A 15 4.36 -11.43 -17.31
C TRP A 15 3.16 -12.22 -17.83
N HIS A 16 2.72 -13.15 -16.99
CA HIS A 16 1.50 -13.89 -17.26
C HIS A 16 0.26 -13.15 -16.78
N GLN A 17 -0.85 -13.21 -17.50
CA GLN A 17 -2.11 -12.52 -17.16
C GLN A 17 -2.62 -12.86 -15.73
N GLY A 18 -2.38 -14.08 -15.26
CA GLY A 18 -2.79 -14.50 -13.92
C GLY A 18 -2.06 -13.82 -12.75
N VAL A 19 -0.91 -13.19 -13.01
CA VAL A 19 -0.10 -12.58 -11.94
C VAL A 19 -0.14 -11.05 -11.90
N VAL A 20 -0.57 -10.39 -12.99
CA VAL A 20 -0.54 -8.91 -13.08
C VAL A 20 -1.34 -8.23 -11.98
N GLY A 21 -2.42 -8.83 -11.50
CA GLY A 21 -3.19 -8.31 -10.38
C GLY A 21 -2.43 -8.31 -9.06
N ILE A 22 -1.61 -9.35 -8.83
CA ILE A 22 -0.76 -9.47 -7.63
C ILE A 22 0.41 -8.49 -7.75
N VAL A 23 1.02 -8.39 -8.93
CA VAL A 23 2.11 -7.44 -9.21
C VAL A 23 1.65 -6.01 -8.98
N ALA A 24 0.52 -5.62 -9.58
CA ALA A 24 -0.07 -4.30 -9.40
C ALA A 24 -0.35 -4.00 -7.90
N GLY A 25 -0.89 -4.98 -7.16
CA GLY A 25 -1.16 -4.84 -5.73
C GLY A 25 0.09 -4.56 -4.92
N ARG A 26 1.13 -5.39 -5.07
CA ARG A 26 2.40 -5.23 -4.34
C ARG A 26 3.09 -3.89 -4.64
N ILE A 27 3.06 -3.46 -5.90
CA ILE A 27 3.68 -2.19 -6.29
C ILE A 27 2.85 -1.02 -5.77
N LYS A 28 1.50 -1.09 -5.85
CA LYS A 28 0.59 -0.11 -5.26
C LYS A 28 0.87 0.08 -3.76
N ASP A 29 1.01 -1.00 -3.00
CA ASP A 29 1.28 -0.94 -1.56
C ASP A 29 2.64 -0.28 -1.26
N ARG A 30 3.65 -0.56 -2.10
CA ARG A 30 4.99 0.02 -1.97
C ARG A 30 5.05 1.48 -2.40
N MET A 31 4.36 1.82 -3.51
CA MET A 31 4.44 3.15 -4.14
C MET A 31 3.35 4.11 -3.66
N ARG A 32 2.36 3.60 -2.90
CA ARG A 32 1.24 4.37 -2.36
C ARG A 32 0.48 5.18 -3.42
N ARG A 33 0.29 4.59 -4.60
CA ARG A 33 -0.40 5.21 -5.74
C ARG A 33 -1.13 4.17 -6.58
N PRO A 34 -2.12 4.56 -7.40
CA PRO A 34 -2.75 3.65 -8.34
C PRO A 34 -1.74 3.05 -9.31
N VAL A 35 -1.83 1.74 -9.51
CA VAL A 35 -0.93 0.98 -10.39
C VAL A 35 -1.74 0.11 -11.33
N ILE A 36 -1.33 0.07 -12.58
CA ILE A 36 -1.79 -0.90 -13.58
C ILE A 36 -0.61 -1.73 -14.02
N ALA A 37 -0.76 -3.05 -14.00
CA ALA A 37 0.19 -3.96 -14.61
C ALA A 37 -0.49 -4.67 -15.80
N PHE A 38 0.24 -4.74 -16.93
CA PHE A 38 -0.21 -5.33 -18.16
C PHE A 38 0.57 -6.60 -18.50
N ALA A 39 -0.11 -7.56 -19.10
CA ALA A 39 0.48 -8.73 -19.78
C ALA A 39 -0.06 -8.85 -21.20
N ASP A 40 0.68 -9.51 -22.06
CA ASP A 40 0.21 -9.87 -23.40
C ASP A 40 -1.04 -10.76 -23.32
N ALA A 41 -2.05 -10.44 -24.14
CA ALA A 41 -3.29 -11.20 -24.25
C ALA A 41 -3.40 -11.94 -25.60
N GLY A 42 -2.39 -11.82 -26.47
CA GLY A 42 -2.41 -12.28 -27.85
C GLY A 42 -2.99 -11.23 -28.81
N ASP A 43 -2.82 -11.44 -30.09
CA ASP A 43 -3.39 -10.61 -31.17
C ASP A 43 -3.12 -9.12 -31.05
N GLY A 44 -1.96 -8.74 -30.51
CA GLY A 44 -1.57 -7.34 -30.28
C GLY A 44 -2.28 -6.66 -29.13
N GLN A 45 -3.03 -7.38 -28.32
CA GLN A 45 -3.75 -6.86 -27.18
C GLN A 45 -3.01 -7.09 -25.86
N LEU A 46 -3.22 -6.17 -24.92
CA LEU A 46 -2.77 -6.26 -23.54
C LEU A 46 -3.97 -6.39 -22.62
N ARG A 47 -3.82 -7.23 -21.61
CA ARG A 47 -4.76 -7.28 -20.48
C ARG A 47 -4.13 -6.63 -19.26
N GLY A 48 -4.79 -5.58 -18.73
CA GLY A 48 -4.35 -4.82 -17.59
C GLY A 48 -5.16 -5.11 -16.35
N SER A 49 -4.49 -5.10 -15.21
CA SER A 49 -5.12 -5.14 -13.88
C SER A 49 -4.74 -3.91 -13.10
N VAL A 50 -5.76 -3.14 -12.71
CA VAL A 50 -5.64 -1.93 -11.88
C VAL A 50 -5.73 -2.31 -10.41
N ARG A 51 -4.90 -1.68 -9.60
CA ARG A 51 -5.06 -1.62 -8.14
C ARG A 51 -4.94 -0.16 -7.71
N SER A 52 -5.94 0.30 -6.95
CA SER A 52 -6.05 1.69 -6.56
C SER A 52 -5.80 1.89 -5.06
N VAL A 53 -5.73 3.14 -4.67
CA VAL A 53 -5.60 3.60 -3.29
C VAL A 53 -6.87 4.35 -2.87
N THR A 54 -7.08 4.52 -1.58
CA THR A 54 -8.18 5.32 -1.05
C THR A 54 -8.20 6.72 -1.68
N GLY A 55 -9.37 7.20 -2.06
CA GLY A 55 -9.56 8.50 -2.71
C GLY A 55 -9.44 8.48 -4.23
N VAL A 56 -9.05 7.35 -4.86
CA VAL A 56 -9.02 7.22 -6.33
C VAL A 56 -9.84 5.99 -6.74
N HIS A 57 -11.01 6.21 -7.35
CA HIS A 57 -11.90 5.13 -7.77
C HIS A 57 -11.43 4.53 -9.11
N ALA A 58 -10.87 3.31 -9.09
CA ALA A 58 -10.23 2.68 -10.24
C ALA A 58 -11.12 2.62 -11.49
N ARG A 59 -12.38 2.18 -11.33
CA ARG A 59 -13.32 2.09 -12.46
C ARG A 59 -13.64 3.46 -13.04
N ASP A 60 -13.91 4.45 -12.20
CA ASP A 60 -14.31 5.79 -12.65
C ASP A 60 -13.16 6.50 -13.37
N VAL A 61 -11.91 6.28 -12.95
CA VAL A 61 -10.72 6.72 -13.69
C VAL A 61 -10.71 6.13 -15.09
N LEU A 62 -10.96 4.82 -15.24
CA LEU A 62 -11.02 4.19 -16.56
C LEU A 62 -12.19 4.71 -17.40
N GLU A 63 -13.35 4.92 -16.78
CA GLU A 63 -14.53 5.48 -17.44
C GLU A 63 -14.31 6.90 -17.95
N ALA A 64 -13.67 7.75 -17.14
CA ALA A 64 -13.30 9.11 -17.53
C ALA A 64 -12.30 9.12 -18.70
N ILE A 65 -11.33 8.23 -18.71
CA ILE A 65 -10.39 8.07 -19.83
C ILE A 65 -11.13 7.58 -21.08
N SER A 66 -11.98 6.57 -20.97
CA SER A 66 -12.75 6.02 -22.09
C SER A 66 -13.68 7.06 -22.70
N THR A 67 -14.30 7.90 -21.86
CA THR A 67 -15.18 8.99 -22.34
C THR A 67 -14.40 10.06 -23.11
N ARG A 68 -13.20 10.43 -22.63
CA ARG A 68 -12.37 11.45 -23.31
C ARG A 68 -11.64 10.93 -24.53
N HIS A 69 -11.38 9.64 -24.59
CA HIS A 69 -10.67 8.98 -25.68
C HIS A 69 -11.48 7.79 -26.19
N PRO A 70 -12.58 8.02 -26.96
CA PRO A 70 -13.41 6.95 -27.48
C PRO A 70 -12.56 5.95 -28.30
N GLY A 71 -12.73 4.66 -28.02
CA GLY A 71 -11.99 3.59 -28.67
C GLY A 71 -10.64 3.23 -28.04
N LEU A 72 -10.11 4.02 -27.11
CA LEU A 72 -8.85 3.71 -26.42
C LEU A 72 -8.98 2.47 -25.52
N LEU A 73 -10.12 2.29 -24.87
CA LEU A 73 -10.41 1.16 -23.99
C LEU A 73 -11.58 0.33 -24.54
N PRO A 74 -11.31 -0.71 -25.35
CA PRO A 74 -12.37 -1.55 -25.90
C PRO A 74 -13.20 -2.26 -24.84
N LYS A 75 -12.57 -2.64 -23.72
CA LYS A 75 -13.22 -3.31 -22.62
C LYS A 75 -12.57 -2.94 -21.28
N PHE A 76 -13.37 -2.54 -20.32
CA PHE A 76 -12.94 -2.34 -18.94
C PHE A 76 -14.09 -2.59 -17.97
N GLY A 77 -13.77 -2.76 -16.69
CA GLY A 77 -14.75 -2.94 -15.61
C GLY A 77 -14.07 -3.22 -14.28
N GLY A 78 -14.85 -3.15 -13.23
CA GLY A 78 -14.36 -3.36 -11.87
C GLY A 78 -15.07 -2.49 -10.85
N HIS A 79 -14.36 -2.22 -9.75
CA HIS A 79 -14.84 -1.49 -8.59
C HIS A 79 -13.85 -0.40 -8.17
N ALA A 80 -14.11 0.25 -7.05
CA ALA A 80 -13.29 1.34 -6.54
C ALA A 80 -11.80 1.00 -6.40
N MET A 81 -11.47 -0.15 -5.82
CA MET A 81 -10.09 -0.52 -5.47
C MET A 81 -9.40 -1.41 -6.52
N ALA A 82 -10.15 -2.02 -7.41
CA ALA A 82 -9.63 -2.95 -8.42
C ALA A 82 -10.48 -2.93 -9.68
N ALA A 83 -9.82 -2.88 -10.83
CA ALA A 83 -10.46 -2.93 -12.13
C ALA A 83 -9.59 -3.72 -13.13
N GLY A 84 -10.21 -4.18 -14.22
CA GLY A 84 -9.55 -4.79 -15.33
C GLY A 84 -9.82 -4.02 -16.62
N LEU A 85 -8.92 -4.11 -17.57
CA LEU A 85 -9.09 -3.51 -18.89
C LEU A 85 -8.37 -4.32 -19.97
N THR A 86 -8.81 -4.10 -21.21
CA THR A 86 -8.11 -4.54 -22.41
C THR A 86 -7.66 -3.31 -23.19
N LEU A 87 -6.47 -3.35 -23.73
CA LEU A 87 -5.83 -2.26 -24.46
C LEU A 87 -5.07 -2.80 -25.66
N GLU A 88 -5.14 -2.09 -26.79
CA GLU A 88 -4.23 -2.36 -27.91
C GLU A 88 -2.79 -2.00 -27.50
N ARG A 89 -1.83 -2.88 -27.78
CA ARG A 89 -0.42 -2.68 -27.37
C ARG A 89 0.17 -1.38 -27.89
N THR A 90 -0.20 -0.97 -29.09
CA THR A 90 0.22 0.30 -29.70
C THR A 90 -0.28 1.53 -28.97
N GLN A 91 -1.31 1.39 -28.15
CA GLN A 91 -1.91 2.47 -27.37
C GLN A 91 -1.37 2.59 -25.94
N LEU A 92 -0.43 1.72 -25.53
CA LEU A 92 0.06 1.66 -24.14
C LEU A 92 0.62 3.00 -23.66
N ASP A 93 1.45 3.66 -24.47
CA ASP A 93 2.08 4.94 -24.08
C ASP A 93 1.05 6.07 -23.98
N THR A 94 0.07 6.09 -24.87
CA THR A 94 -1.04 7.05 -24.82
C THR A 94 -1.86 6.84 -23.56
N PHE A 95 -2.27 5.60 -23.31
CA PHE A 95 -3.03 5.25 -22.13
C PHE A 95 -2.26 5.57 -20.83
N ALA A 96 -0.97 5.29 -20.76
CA ALA A 96 -0.16 5.55 -19.58
C ALA A 96 -0.12 7.05 -19.23
N ARG A 97 -0.03 7.93 -20.23
CA ARG A 97 -0.09 9.38 -20.01
C ARG A 97 -1.46 9.83 -19.51
N GLU A 98 -2.53 9.33 -20.14
CA GLU A 98 -3.90 9.67 -19.75
C GLU A 98 -4.25 9.16 -18.37
N PHE A 99 -3.76 7.97 -18.01
CA PHE A 99 -3.94 7.41 -16.68
C PHE A 99 -3.24 8.26 -15.61
N ASP A 100 -1.98 8.64 -15.82
CA ASP A 100 -1.26 9.53 -14.90
C ASP A 100 -1.96 10.89 -14.74
N ALA A 101 -2.39 11.48 -15.86
CA ALA A 101 -3.11 12.76 -15.87
C ALA A 101 -4.47 12.68 -15.16
N GLU A 102 -5.21 11.58 -15.35
CA GLU A 102 -6.50 11.41 -14.70
C GLU A 102 -6.35 11.18 -13.20
N VAL A 103 -5.43 10.35 -12.78
CA VAL A 103 -5.11 10.16 -11.36
C VAL A 103 -4.70 11.49 -10.73
N ALA A 104 -3.91 12.32 -11.43
CA ALA A 104 -3.56 13.66 -10.97
C ALA A 104 -4.79 14.55 -10.70
N ARG A 105 -5.83 14.47 -11.55
CA ARG A 105 -7.08 15.24 -11.35
C ARG A 105 -7.82 14.79 -10.08
N TRP A 106 -7.87 13.50 -9.84
CA TRP A 106 -8.45 12.95 -8.61
C TRP A 106 -7.71 13.41 -7.36
N GLN A 107 -6.39 13.57 -7.45
CA GLN A 107 -5.56 14.04 -6.34
C GLN A 107 -5.68 15.54 -6.06
N GLN A 108 -6.04 16.35 -7.05
CA GLN A 108 -6.25 17.81 -6.85
C GLN A 108 -7.45 18.12 -5.95
N GLY A 109 -8.39 17.18 -5.78
CA GLY A 109 -9.51 17.28 -4.85
C GLY A 109 -9.18 16.97 -3.38
N GLY A 110 -7.97 16.54 -3.07
CA GLY A 110 -7.46 16.21 -1.73
C GLY A 110 -6.12 15.52 -1.83
N SER A 111 -5.18 15.89 -0.99
CA SER A 111 -3.89 15.20 -0.89
C SER A 111 -4.14 13.72 -0.60
N LEU A 112 -3.59 12.82 -1.44
CA LEU A 112 -3.29 11.46 -1.03
C LEU A 112 -2.12 11.53 -0.02
N ALA A 113 -2.29 12.32 1.04
CA ALA A 113 -1.37 12.29 2.16
C ALA A 113 -1.34 10.84 2.66
N ASP A 114 -0.20 10.37 3.06
CA ASP A 114 0.02 9.10 3.76
C ASP A 114 -0.77 9.13 5.10
N ARG A 115 -2.10 9.08 4.99
CA ARG A 115 -2.99 9.12 6.13
C ARG A 115 -3.25 7.69 6.54
N ILE A 116 -2.79 7.33 7.72
CA ILE A 116 -3.17 6.09 8.38
C ILE A 116 -4.30 6.48 9.33
N GLU A 117 -5.47 5.88 9.12
CA GLU A 117 -6.58 5.99 10.07
C GLU A 117 -6.35 4.97 11.19
N THR A 118 -6.50 5.42 12.42
CA THR A 118 -6.33 4.62 13.62
C THR A 118 -7.56 4.76 14.51
N ASP A 119 -7.75 3.82 15.40
CA ASP A 119 -8.80 3.84 16.42
C ASP A 119 -8.36 4.61 17.68
N GLY A 120 -7.22 5.29 17.60
CA GLY A 120 -6.69 6.14 18.65
C GLY A 120 -5.71 5.43 19.59
N GLU A 121 -5.57 5.94 20.79
CA GLU A 121 -4.65 5.45 21.81
C GLU A 121 -5.35 4.45 22.74
N LEU A 122 -4.61 3.45 23.21
CA LEU A 122 -5.04 2.55 24.27
C LEU A 122 -4.50 3.01 25.62
N ALA A 123 -5.30 2.88 26.67
CA ALA A 123 -4.77 3.00 28.03
C ALA A 123 -3.70 1.91 28.25
N VAL A 124 -2.73 2.22 29.13
CA VAL A 124 -1.59 1.30 29.34
C VAL A 124 -2.02 -0.09 29.82
N GLU A 125 -3.14 -0.18 30.54
CA GLU A 125 -3.74 -1.41 31.04
C GLU A 125 -4.41 -2.21 29.92
N GLU A 126 -4.89 -1.51 28.86
CA GLU A 126 -5.56 -2.11 27.72
C GLU A 126 -4.57 -2.75 26.73
N ILE A 127 -3.30 -2.35 26.77
CA ILE A 127 -2.25 -3.04 25.99
C ILE A 127 -1.95 -4.37 26.69
N SER A 128 -2.77 -5.38 26.42
CA SER A 128 -2.77 -6.65 27.13
C SER A 128 -3.12 -7.83 26.22
N LEU A 129 -2.76 -9.04 26.64
CA LEU A 129 -3.14 -10.27 25.94
C LEU A 129 -4.66 -10.45 25.92
N VAL A 130 -5.37 -10.04 26.96
CA VAL A 130 -6.83 -10.12 27.04
C VAL A 130 -7.47 -9.27 25.93
N THR A 131 -6.99 -8.04 25.75
CA THR A 131 -7.45 -7.17 24.66
C THR A 131 -7.10 -7.74 23.29
N ALA A 132 -5.87 -8.26 23.13
CA ALA A 132 -5.44 -8.89 21.88
C ALA A 132 -6.32 -10.10 21.52
N GLU A 133 -6.69 -10.94 22.50
CA GLU A 133 -7.59 -12.07 22.30
C GLU A 133 -9.00 -11.62 21.92
N ALA A 134 -9.54 -10.61 22.64
CA ALA A 134 -10.86 -10.06 22.33
C ALA A 134 -10.91 -9.46 20.91
N LEU A 135 -9.87 -8.76 20.47
CA LEU A 135 -9.76 -8.25 19.11
C LEU A 135 -9.69 -9.38 18.09
N ARG A 136 -8.88 -10.41 18.34
CA ARG A 136 -8.79 -11.58 17.46
C ARG A 136 -10.14 -12.28 17.30
N GLU A 137 -10.93 -12.38 18.37
CA GLU A 137 -12.25 -13.01 18.38
C GLU A 137 -13.34 -12.09 17.83
N GLY A 138 -13.13 -10.78 17.82
CA GLY A 138 -14.07 -9.78 17.28
C GLY A 138 -14.21 -9.79 15.76
N GLY A 139 -13.34 -10.53 15.03
CA GLY A 139 -13.44 -10.72 13.59
C GLY A 139 -14.68 -11.53 13.15
N PRO A 140 -14.87 -11.72 11.85
CA PRO A 140 -13.86 -11.61 10.80
C PRO A 140 -13.63 -10.16 10.33
N TRP A 141 -12.38 -9.74 10.33
CA TRP A 141 -11.96 -8.44 9.80
C TRP A 141 -11.88 -8.48 8.27
N ALA A 142 -12.31 -7.41 7.60
CA ALA A 142 -12.38 -7.34 6.15
C ALA A 142 -12.15 -5.91 5.64
N HIS A 143 -12.19 -5.71 4.33
CA HIS A 143 -11.92 -4.41 3.70
C HIS A 143 -12.82 -3.27 4.23
N ALA A 144 -14.12 -3.52 4.45
CA ALA A 144 -15.08 -2.54 4.98
C ALA A 144 -15.20 -2.57 6.51
N PHE A 145 -14.48 -3.48 7.16
CA PHE A 145 -14.43 -3.65 8.61
C PHE A 145 -13.00 -4.09 8.98
N PRO A 146 -12.02 -3.17 8.91
CA PRO A 146 -10.62 -3.49 9.16
C PRO A 146 -10.38 -3.83 10.63
N GLU A 147 -9.33 -4.64 10.85
CA GLU A 147 -8.84 -4.91 12.19
C GLU A 147 -8.39 -3.60 12.86
N PRO A 148 -8.78 -3.35 14.12
CA PRO A 148 -8.42 -2.14 14.83
C PRO A 148 -6.90 -1.90 14.87
N THR A 149 -6.54 -0.64 14.69
CA THR A 149 -5.17 -0.20 14.60
C THR A 149 -5.00 1.02 15.50
N PHE A 150 -4.03 0.96 16.40
CA PHE A 150 -3.80 1.99 17.43
C PHE A 150 -2.52 2.76 17.15
N ASP A 151 -2.40 3.96 17.70
CA ASP A 151 -1.20 4.76 17.54
C ASP A 151 -0.83 5.53 18.82
N GLN A 152 0.42 5.43 19.21
CA GLN A 152 0.95 6.09 20.42
C GLN A 152 2.46 6.32 20.33
N ARG A 153 2.97 7.14 21.25
CA ARG A 153 4.40 7.39 21.38
C ARG A 153 5.05 6.40 22.32
N PHE A 154 6.15 5.82 21.83
CA PHE A 154 6.95 4.86 22.57
C PHE A 154 8.42 5.25 22.56
N ARG A 155 9.12 4.89 23.63
CA ARG A 155 10.57 4.94 23.70
C ARG A 155 11.15 3.55 23.37
N VAL A 156 12.05 3.50 22.40
CA VAL A 156 12.76 2.27 22.04
C VAL A 156 13.83 2.02 23.10
N GLN A 157 13.71 0.92 23.83
CA GLN A 157 14.65 0.51 24.86
C GLN A 157 15.76 -0.39 24.31
N ASP A 158 15.37 -1.32 23.44
CA ASP A 158 16.27 -2.22 22.75
C ASP A 158 15.68 -2.62 21.41
N SER A 159 16.54 -3.01 20.46
CA SER A 159 16.11 -3.46 19.16
C SER A 159 17.12 -4.39 18.52
N ARG A 160 16.62 -5.40 17.80
CA ARG A 160 17.43 -6.35 17.03
C ARG A 160 16.78 -6.72 15.72
N ILE A 161 17.62 -7.09 14.76
CA ILE A 161 17.14 -7.64 13.48
C ILE A 161 16.74 -9.10 13.70
N VAL A 162 15.58 -9.49 13.16
CA VAL A 162 15.09 -10.87 13.13
C VAL A 162 14.89 -11.25 11.67
N GLY A 163 15.48 -12.36 11.26
CA GLY A 163 15.63 -12.69 9.85
C GLY A 163 16.46 -11.60 9.14
N GLU A 164 16.07 -11.22 7.95
CA GLU A 164 16.81 -10.22 7.17
C GLU A 164 16.14 -8.83 7.17
N LEU A 165 14.83 -8.76 7.36
CA LEU A 165 14.03 -7.58 7.09
C LEU A 165 13.19 -7.09 8.27
N HIS A 166 13.04 -7.90 9.32
CA HIS A 166 12.16 -7.57 10.45
C HIS A 166 12.96 -6.96 11.59
N VAL A 167 12.32 -6.12 12.37
CA VAL A 167 12.92 -5.54 13.58
C VAL A 167 12.06 -5.90 14.78
N LYS A 168 12.65 -6.61 15.73
CA LYS A 168 12.07 -6.86 17.03
C LYS A 168 12.56 -5.81 18.01
N MET A 169 11.66 -5.27 18.82
CA MET A 169 11.95 -4.15 19.71
C MET A 169 11.34 -4.41 21.10
N TRP A 170 12.03 -3.93 22.13
CA TRP A 170 11.42 -3.63 23.41
C TRP A 170 11.08 -2.14 23.42
N VAL A 171 9.81 -1.82 23.57
CA VAL A 171 9.32 -0.45 23.60
C VAL A 171 8.64 -0.16 24.93
N GLU A 172 8.82 1.04 25.43
CA GLU A 172 8.18 1.55 26.65
C GLU A 172 7.17 2.61 26.25
N LEU A 173 5.93 2.46 26.66
CA LEU A 173 4.94 3.51 26.46
C LEU A 173 5.36 4.76 27.24
N GLU A 174 5.49 5.90 26.55
CA GLU A 174 6.00 7.13 27.14
C GLU A 174 5.19 7.54 28.39
N GLY A 175 5.91 7.76 29.50
CA GLY A 175 5.31 8.18 30.78
C GLY A 175 4.73 7.05 31.64
N SER A 176 4.64 5.80 31.13
CA SER A 176 4.01 4.71 31.89
C SER A 176 4.99 3.80 32.63
N GLY A 177 6.27 3.76 32.22
CA GLY A 177 7.26 2.81 32.71
C GLY A 177 7.01 1.35 32.27
N ARG A 178 5.92 1.05 31.57
CA ARG A 178 5.59 -0.31 31.09
C ARG A 178 6.25 -0.61 29.74
N ARG A 179 6.82 -1.79 29.67
CA ARG A 179 7.53 -2.30 28.47
C ARG A 179 6.70 -3.34 27.75
N PHE A 180 6.79 -3.29 26.44
CA PHE A 180 6.10 -4.21 25.54
C PHE A 180 7.07 -4.78 24.52
N ASP A 181 6.85 -6.04 24.16
CA ASP A 181 7.55 -6.71 23.06
C ASP A 181 6.83 -6.36 21.74
N ALA A 182 7.54 -5.81 20.79
CA ALA A 182 7.00 -5.38 19.50
C ALA A 182 7.83 -5.91 18.34
N ILE A 183 7.17 -6.22 17.23
CA ILE A 183 7.82 -6.61 15.99
C ILE A 183 7.34 -5.76 14.82
N ALA A 184 8.27 -5.15 14.11
CA ALA A 184 8.01 -4.45 12.87
C ALA A 184 8.41 -5.33 11.68
N PHE A 185 7.42 -5.94 11.03
CA PHE A 185 7.63 -6.79 9.87
C PHE A 185 8.08 -5.98 8.67
N ASN A 186 9.11 -6.45 7.97
CA ASN A 186 9.67 -5.87 6.75
C ASN A 186 10.13 -4.40 6.90
N LEU A 187 10.39 -3.91 8.11
CA LEU A 187 10.78 -2.51 8.35
C LEU A 187 12.04 -2.12 7.58
N LEU A 188 12.97 -3.05 7.39
CA LEU A 188 14.25 -2.79 6.70
C LEU A 188 14.15 -2.88 5.18
N GLN A 189 13.02 -3.31 4.64
CA GLN A 189 12.83 -3.42 3.20
C GLN A 189 12.85 -2.04 2.53
N GLY A 190 13.85 -1.80 1.68
CA GLY A 190 14.02 -0.52 0.98
C GLY A 190 14.44 0.65 1.87
N ARG A 191 14.90 0.38 3.10
CA ARG A 191 15.36 1.37 4.07
C ARG A 191 16.80 1.11 4.53
N PRO A 192 17.81 1.20 3.65
CA PRO A 192 19.20 0.91 4.00
C PRO A 192 19.73 1.82 5.12
N GLY A 193 19.24 3.06 5.24
CA GLY A 193 19.65 4.01 6.28
C GLY A 193 19.28 3.61 7.70
N LEU A 194 18.40 2.64 7.91
CA LEU A 194 18.13 2.09 9.24
C LEU A 194 19.17 1.06 9.70
N ARG A 195 20.05 0.60 8.82
CA ARG A 195 21.20 -0.24 9.16
C ARG A 195 22.39 0.65 9.44
N GLY A 196 22.73 0.85 10.69
CA GLY A 196 23.92 1.58 11.13
C GLY A 196 25.19 0.77 10.97
N ALA A 197 26.32 1.40 11.26
CA ALA A 197 27.63 0.74 11.23
C ALA A 197 27.69 -0.46 12.21
N GLY A 198 28.30 -1.55 11.78
CA GLY A 198 28.43 -2.77 12.60
C GLY A 198 27.13 -3.57 12.77
N GLY A 199 26.13 -3.37 11.89
CA GLY A 199 24.87 -4.13 11.95
C GLY A 199 23.89 -3.68 13.03
N LYS A 200 24.19 -2.61 13.76
CA LYS A 200 23.27 -1.99 14.72
C LYS A 200 22.14 -1.27 13.98
N LEU A 201 20.96 -1.23 14.59
CA LEU A 201 19.84 -0.46 14.08
C LEU A 201 19.98 1.02 14.45
N ALA A 202 19.75 1.90 13.48
CA ALA A 202 19.72 3.36 13.65
C ALA A 202 18.25 3.81 13.82
N LEU A 203 17.60 3.38 14.91
CA LEU A 203 16.25 3.81 15.25
C LEU A 203 16.30 5.06 16.14
N PRO A 204 15.34 6.00 16.00
CA PRO A 204 15.16 7.08 16.96
C PRO A 204 14.85 6.52 18.36
N GLN A 205 15.24 7.25 19.41
CA GLN A 205 14.96 6.86 20.78
C GLN A 205 13.45 6.95 21.10
N SER A 206 12.75 7.95 20.55
CA SER A 206 11.29 8.07 20.63
C SER A 206 10.71 7.87 19.23
N VAL A 207 9.66 7.06 19.14
CA VAL A 207 8.95 6.72 17.91
C VAL A 207 7.45 6.85 18.14
N HIS A 208 6.74 7.29 17.10
CA HIS A 208 5.30 7.18 17.04
C HIS A 208 4.98 5.90 16.26
N LEU A 209 4.43 4.91 16.95
CA LEU A 209 4.08 3.64 16.35
C LEU A 209 2.59 3.60 16.02
N VAL A 210 2.30 3.09 14.85
CA VAL A 210 0.97 2.56 14.52
C VAL A 210 1.07 1.05 14.63
N TYR A 211 0.20 0.43 15.45
CA TYR A 211 0.34 -0.97 15.84
C TYR A 211 -1.00 -1.69 15.96
N ARG A 212 -0.91 -3.01 16.01
CA ARG A 212 -1.99 -3.94 16.41
C ARG A 212 -1.51 -4.76 17.58
N LEU A 213 -2.46 -5.23 18.38
CA LEU A 213 -2.18 -6.12 19.50
C LEU A 213 -2.11 -7.58 19.05
#